data_decc48e7df0f3f3e8408ebfdd244a753
#
_entry.id   decc48e7df0f3f3e8408ebfdd244a753
#
_cell.length_a   1.000
_cell.length_b   1.000
_cell.length_c   1.000
_cell.angle_alpha   90.00
_cell.angle_beta   90.00
_cell.angle_gamma   90.00
#
_symmetry.space_group_name_H-M   'P 1'
#
loop_
_entity.id
_entity.type
_entity.pdbx_description
1 polymer ?
#
loop_
_entity_poly.entity_id
_entity_poly.type
_entity_poly.pdbx_seq_one_letter_code
_entity_poly.pdbx_strand_id
1 'polypeptide(L)'
;MRIELSNAFERLGNVLIYGTQKVYALDAGPEGPNHPNDKYFVVRKVANEQSWNVEQEMVIVVPIKNEKLKLLEGVITGIPHNCLIIVVSNSDRDDVDRFNMEKNVVENICHFSKRDFLIVHQKDPEIAELFESMGYADILGEDGLIRDGKSEGMLIGILLTQLLQKKYIGFIDSDNYFPGSIYE
;
A
#
# COMPACT_ATOMS: atom_id res chain seq x y z
N MET A 1 -7.68 -10.20 14.59
CA MET A 1 -6.60 -9.22 14.88
C MET A 1 -6.47 -9.10 16.39
N ARG A 2 -5.37 -9.50 16.95
CA ARG A 2 -5.07 -9.34 18.37
C ARG A 2 -4.12 -8.17 18.52
N ILE A 3 -4.49 -7.19 19.32
CA ILE A 3 -3.60 -6.08 19.68
C ILE A 3 -2.97 -6.46 21.02
N GLU A 4 -1.72 -6.84 20.99
CA GLU A 4 -0.94 -7.03 22.20
C GLU A 4 -0.20 -5.74 22.52
N LEU A 5 -0.39 -5.26 23.74
CA LEU A 5 0.56 -4.30 24.29
C LEU A 5 1.82 -5.10 24.61
N SER A 6 2.93 -4.79 23.92
CA SER A 6 4.19 -5.43 24.22
C SER A 6 4.49 -5.19 25.72
N ASN A 7 4.66 -6.26 26.47
CA ASN A 7 5.39 -6.20 27.72
C ASN A 7 6.79 -5.67 27.38
N ALA A 8 7.54 -5.19 28.35
CA ALA A 8 8.80 -4.48 28.16
C ALA A 8 9.79 -5.12 27.16
N PHE A 9 9.56 -6.37 26.77
CA PHE A 9 10.25 -7.04 25.66
C PHE A 9 9.44 -8.24 25.17
N GLU A 10 9.50 -8.52 23.88
CA GLU A 10 9.04 -9.77 23.27
C GLU A 10 10.21 -10.55 22.70
N ARG A 11 10.14 -11.86 22.82
CA ARG A 11 11.13 -12.76 22.28
C ARG A 11 10.59 -13.47 21.04
N LEU A 12 11.14 -13.18 19.89
CA LEU A 12 10.91 -13.91 18.66
C LEU A 12 12.14 -14.78 18.36
N GLY A 13 12.09 -16.04 18.74
CA GLY A 13 13.25 -16.91 18.64
C GLY A 13 14.44 -16.38 19.46
N ASN A 14 15.53 -16.01 18.77
CA ASN A 14 16.73 -15.44 19.38
C ASN A 14 16.75 -13.90 19.37
N VAL A 15 15.70 -13.25 18.87
CA VAL A 15 15.61 -11.79 18.81
C VAL A 15 14.77 -11.29 19.97
N LEU A 16 15.32 -10.33 20.73
CA LEU A 16 14.61 -9.58 21.77
C LEU A 16 14.20 -8.24 21.15
N ILE A 17 12.90 -8.03 21.06
CA ILE A 17 12.33 -6.76 20.57
C ILE A 17 11.97 -5.95 21.81
N TYR A 18 12.71 -4.86 22.01
CA TYR A 18 12.40 -3.89 23.07
C TYR A 18 11.57 -2.78 22.45
N GLY A 19 10.48 -2.44 23.06
CA GLY A 19 9.87 -1.24 22.70
C GLY A 19 8.40 -1.09 22.88
N THR A 20 8.01 0.10 22.53
CA THR A 20 6.67 0.63 22.54
C THR A 20 5.86 0.23 21.30
N GLN A 21 6.35 -0.70 20.48
CA GLN A 21 5.64 -1.14 19.29
C GLN A 21 4.44 -1.99 19.64
N LYS A 22 3.31 -1.63 19.08
CA LYS A 22 2.13 -2.48 19.07
C LYS A 22 2.29 -3.49 17.93
N VAL A 23 2.34 -4.76 18.26
CA VAL A 23 2.34 -5.85 17.28
C VAL A 23 0.88 -6.23 17.01
N TYR A 24 0.49 -6.21 15.75
CA TYR A 24 -0.82 -6.65 15.31
C TYR A 24 -0.67 -8.02 14.65
N ALA A 25 -1.16 -9.06 15.30
CA ALA A 25 -1.25 -10.39 14.69
C ALA A 25 -2.65 -10.57 14.13
N LEU A 26 -2.75 -10.67 12.81
CA LEU A 26 -4.05 -10.78 12.11
C LEU A 26 -4.68 -12.16 12.23
N ASP A 27 -3.88 -13.20 12.40
CA ASP A 27 -4.31 -14.60 12.42
C ASP A 27 -4.05 -15.32 13.75
N ALA A 28 -3.58 -14.60 14.74
CA ALA A 28 -3.52 -15.14 16.09
C ALA A 28 -4.95 -15.46 16.54
N GLY A 29 -5.29 -16.73 16.48
CA GLY A 29 -6.53 -17.23 17.06
C GLY A 29 -6.62 -16.89 18.54
N PRO A 30 -7.77 -17.06 19.17
CA PRO A 30 -7.88 -16.90 20.61
C PRO A 30 -6.88 -17.87 21.24
N GLU A 31 -5.84 -17.36 21.88
CA GLU A 31 -5.12 -18.17 22.84
C GLU A 31 -6.15 -18.62 23.86
N GLY A 32 -6.03 -19.87 24.22
CA GLY A 32 -7.00 -20.59 25.01
C GLY A 32 -7.62 -19.82 26.18
N PRO A 33 -8.66 -20.33 26.79
CA PRO A 33 -9.65 -19.64 27.60
C PRO A 33 -9.12 -19.02 28.92
N ASN A 34 -7.83 -18.92 29.12
CA ASN A 34 -7.23 -18.64 30.41
C ASN A 34 -6.43 -17.33 30.51
N HIS A 35 -6.51 -16.44 29.51
CA HIS A 35 -5.85 -15.14 29.66
C HIS A 35 -6.82 -14.15 30.32
N PRO A 36 -6.57 -13.70 31.58
CA PRO A 36 -7.51 -12.85 32.33
C PRO A 36 -7.74 -11.47 31.70
N ASN A 37 -6.94 -11.09 30.72
CA ASN A 37 -7.03 -9.83 30.00
C ASN A 37 -7.77 -9.91 28.66
N ASP A 38 -8.23 -11.09 28.23
CA ASP A 38 -8.89 -11.32 26.95
C ASP A 38 -10.28 -10.66 26.85
N LYS A 39 -10.79 -10.08 27.91
CA LYS A 39 -12.10 -9.41 27.90
C LYS A 39 -12.20 -8.24 26.93
N TYR A 40 -11.09 -7.71 26.47
CA TYR A 40 -11.10 -6.43 25.74
C TYR A 40 -10.65 -6.52 24.28
N PHE A 41 -10.08 -7.63 23.82
CA PHE A 41 -9.39 -7.67 22.54
C PHE A 41 -9.50 -8.99 21.76
N VAL A 42 -10.53 -9.78 21.99
CA VAL A 42 -10.73 -10.97 21.15
C VAL A 42 -11.28 -10.54 19.80
N VAL A 43 -10.37 -10.31 18.89
CA VAL A 43 -10.75 -10.33 17.48
C VAL A 43 -10.82 -11.79 17.06
N ARG A 44 -11.93 -12.17 16.50
CA ARG A 44 -12.10 -13.52 15.96
C ARG A 44 -11.00 -13.80 14.96
N LYS A 45 -10.46 -15.01 14.98
CA LYS A 45 -9.57 -15.48 13.93
C LYS A 45 -10.26 -15.27 12.58
N VAL A 46 -9.68 -14.45 11.73
CA VAL A 46 -10.15 -14.32 10.35
C VAL A 46 -9.65 -15.56 9.62
N ALA A 47 -10.54 -16.30 9.01
CA ALA A 47 -10.16 -17.45 8.19
C ALA A 47 -9.34 -16.95 6.99
N ASN A 48 -8.30 -17.68 6.59
CA ASN A 48 -7.44 -17.33 5.45
C ASN A 48 -8.25 -17.05 4.17
N GLU A 49 -9.32 -17.79 3.96
CA GLU A 49 -10.26 -17.56 2.85
C GLU A 49 -10.92 -16.18 2.90
N GLN A 50 -11.26 -15.70 4.10
CA GLN A 50 -11.85 -14.37 4.26
C GLN A 50 -10.83 -13.27 4.01
N SER A 51 -9.60 -13.44 4.48
CA SER A 51 -8.49 -12.51 4.20
C SER A 51 -8.22 -12.46 2.71
N TRP A 52 -8.12 -13.60 2.05
CA TRP A 52 -7.92 -13.67 0.62
C TRP A 52 -9.01 -12.96 -0.18
N ASN A 53 -10.27 -13.21 0.16
CA ASN A 53 -11.39 -12.54 -0.52
C ASN A 53 -11.33 -11.01 -0.37
N VAL A 54 -10.94 -10.51 0.81
CA VAL A 54 -10.76 -9.07 1.02
C VAL A 54 -9.58 -8.53 0.19
N GLU A 55 -8.45 -9.22 0.19
CA GLU A 55 -7.27 -8.83 -0.58
C GLU A 55 -7.56 -8.75 -2.09
N GLN A 56 -8.29 -9.71 -2.65
CA GLN A 56 -8.66 -9.70 -4.07
C GLN A 56 -9.54 -8.51 -4.45
N GLU A 57 -10.31 -7.98 -3.50
CA GLU A 57 -11.17 -6.80 -3.70
C GLU A 57 -10.47 -5.49 -3.28
N MET A 58 -9.19 -5.57 -2.89
CA MET A 58 -8.42 -4.45 -2.36
C MET A 58 -7.39 -3.93 -3.37
N VAL A 59 -7.26 -2.63 -3.38
CA VAL A 59 -6.17 -1.90 -4.03
C VAL A 59 -5.30 -1.26 -2.98
N ILE A 60 -3.99 -1.37 -3.15
CA ILE A 60 -3.03 -0.58 -2.38
C ILE A 60 -2.40 0.45 -3.32
N VAL A 61 -2.63 1.72 -3.02
CA VAL A 61 -2.09 2.85 -3.76
C VAL A 61 -0.79 3.31 -3.11
N VAL A 62 0.25 3.43 -3.92
CA VAL A 62 1.58 3.88 -3.50
C VAL A 62 1.92 5.16 -4.26
N PRO A 63 1.67 6.35 -3.69
CA PRO A 63 2.15 7.60 -4.26
C PRO A 63 3.66 7.70 -4.08
N ILE A 64 4.37 8.10 -5.14
CA ILE A 64 5.83 8.22 -5.13
C ILE A 64 6.29 9.50 -5.82
N LYS A 65 7.35 10.14 -5.27
CA LYS A 65 8.04 11.26 -5.91
C LYS A 65 9.52 11.23 -5.59
N ASN A 66 10.35 10.85 -6.56
CA ASN A 66 11.82 10.87 -6.49
C ASN A 66 12.42 10.08 -5.30
N GLU A 67 11.71 9.10 -4.77
CA GLU A 67 12.18 8.29 -3.64
C GLU A 67 13.27 7.30 -4.07
N LYS A 68 14.00 6.78 -3.08
CA LYS A 68 15.00 5.73 -3.32
C LYS A 68 14.34 4.47 -3.81
N LEU A 69 14.75 3.94 -4.97
CA LEU A 69 14.17 2.74 -5.57
C LEU A 69 14.13 1.54 -4.62
N LYS A 70 15.13 1.42 -3.73
CA LYS A 70 15.18 0.36 -2.73
C LYS A 70 14.06 0.46 -1.67
N LEU A 71 13.60 1.67 -1.36
CA LEU A 71 12.45 1.86 -0.47
C LEU A 71 11.16 1.42 -1.17
N LEU A 72 10.98 1.86 -2.43
CA LEU A 72 9.87 1.40 -3.26
C LEU A 72 9.82 -0.13 -3.37
N GLU A 73 10.98 -0.77 -3.63
CA GLU A 73 11.10 -2.23 -3.65
C GLU A 73 10.60 -2.86 -2.33
N GLY A 74 11.05 -2.31 -1.19
CA GLY A 74 10.64 -2.77 0.13
C GLY A 74 9.14 -2.64 0.36
N VAL A 75 8.54 -1.50 -0.04
CA VAL A 75 7.09 -1.27 0.09
C VAL A 75 6.31 -2.25 -0.79
N ILE A 76 6.67 -2.38 -2.08
CA ILE A 76 5.97 -3.27 -3.02
C ILE A 76 6.01 -4.73 -2.54
N THR A 77 7.16 -5.19 -2.04
CA THR A 77 7.31 -6.57 -1.57
C THR A 77 6.55 -6.82 -0.26
N GLY A 78 6.30 -5.79 0.54
CA GLY A 78 5.56 -5.87 1.80
C GLY A 78 4.02 -5.89 1.64
N ILE A 79 3.48 -5.47 0.50
CA ILE A 79 2.03 -5.47 0.26
C ILE A 79 1.50 -6.92 0.16
N PRO A 80 0.35 -7.26 0.75
CA PRO A 80 -0.25 -8.59 0.65
C PRO A 80 -0.38 -9.06 -0.82
N HIS A 81 -0.13 -10.33 -1.06
CA HIS A 81 0.10 -10.86 -2.41
C HIS A 81 -1.09 -10.68 -3.36
N ASN A 82 -2.31 -10.83 -2.87
CA ASN A 82 -3.51 -10.80 -3.70
C ASN A 82 -4.08 -9.39 -3.90
N CYS A 83 -3.50 -8.36 -3.25
CA CYS A 83 -3.90 -6.99 -3.48
C CYS A 83 -3.40 -6.50 -4.83
N LEU A 84 -4.24 -5.78 -5.57
CA LEU A 84 -3.80 -5.00 -6.73
C LEU A 84 -2.96 -3.81 -6.26
N ILE A 85 -1.81 -3.62 -6.87
CA ILE A 85 -0.92 -2.49 -6.58
C ILE A 85 -1.13 -1.40 -7.62
N ILE A 86 -1.37 -0.18 -7.17
CA ILE A 86 -1.38 1.00 -8.04
C ILE A 86 -0.28 1.95 -7.58
N VAL A 87 0.74 2.14 -8.41
CA VAL A 87 1.78 3.13 -8.17
C VAL A 87 1.44 4.40 -8.94
N VAL A 88 1.32 5.52 -8.23
CA VAL A 88 1.10 6.83 -8.84
C VAL A 88 2.36 7.66 -8.64
N SER A 89 3.11 7.82 -9.72
CA SER A 89 4.40 8.52 -9.69
C SER A 89 4.22 9.99 -10.11
N ASN A 90 4.83 10.89 -9.35
CA ASN A 90 5.04 12.29 -9.69
C ASN A 90 6.54 12.61 -9.78
N SER A 91 7.33 11.62 -10.18
CA SER A 91 8.79 11.71 -10.26
C SER A 91 9.23 12.34 -11.57
N ASP A 92 10.42 12.93 -11.55
CA ASP A 92 10.99 13.65 -12.68
C ASP A 92 11.23 12.74 -13.89
N ARG A 93 11.05 13.30 -15.09
CA ARG A 93 11.26 12.62 -16.38
C ARG A 93 12.34 13.26 -17.23
N ASP A 94 12.93 14.37 -16.78
CA ASP A 94 13.83 15.18 -17.59
C ASP A 94 15.25 14.58 -17.69
N ASP A 95 16.20 15.05 -16.87
CA ASP A 95 17.61 14.64 -16.95
C ASP A 95 17.83 13.16 -16.65
N VAL A 96 17.15 12.67 -15.64
CA VAL A 96 17.12 11.24 -15.26
C VAL A 96 15.68 10.83 -15.21
N ASP A 97 15.26 9.96 -16.13
CA ASP A 97 13.90 9.44 -16.15
C ASP A 97 13.64 8.52 -14.95
N ARG A 98 13.34 9.17 -13.81
CA ARG A 98 13.04 8.51 -12.55
C ARG A 98 11.79 7.65 -12.64
N PHE A 99 10.77 8.14 -13.35
CA PHE A 99 9.54 7.38 -13.57
C PHE A 99 9.82 6.04 -14.27
N ASN A 100 10.63 6.06 -15.32
CA ASN A 100 10.99 4.82 -16.02
C ASN A 100 11.81 3.86 -15.14
N MET A 101 12.67 4.39 -14.26
CA MET A 101 13.39 3.57 -13.29
C MET A 101 12.45 2.92 -12.27
N GLU A 102 11.50 3.68 -11.74
CA GLU A 102 10.45 3.19 -10.83
C GLU A 102 9.58 2.13 -11.50
N LYS A 103 9.15 2.41 -12.74
CA LYS A 103 8.40 1.47 -13.57
C LYS A 103 9.13 0.14 -13.72
N ASN A 104 10.40 0.15 -14.09
CA ASN A 104 11.20 -1.05 -14.23
C ASN A 104 11.31 -1.86 -12.93
N VAL A 105 11.44 -1.19 -11.78
CA VAL A 105 11.47 -1.86 -10.47
C VAL A 105 10.13 -2.55 -10.19
N VAL A 106 9.03 -1.83 -10.34
CA VAL A 106 7.68 -2.38 -10.09
C VAL A 106 7.39 -3.55 -11.03
N GLU A 107 7.64 -3.38 -12.33
CA GLU A 107 7.44 -4.43 -13.35
C GLU A 107 8.25 -5.70 -13.01
N ASN A 108 9.52 -5.55 -12.70
CA ASN A 108 10.39 -6.71 -12.39
C ASN A 108 9.88 -7.47 -11.16
N ILE A 109 9.54 -6.76 -10.07
CA ILE A 109 9.06 -7.39 -8.84
C ILE A 109 7.71 -8.06 -9.08
N CYS A 110 6.77 -7.36 -9.69
CA CYS A 110 5.41 -7.86 -9.89
C CYS A 110 5.35 -9.01 -10.90
N HIS A 111 6.13 -8.96 -11.99
CA HIS A 111 6.23 -10.08 -12.92
C HIS A 111 6.86 -11.31 -12.28
N PHE A 112 7.96 -11.12 -11.51
CA PHE A 112 8.61 -12.24 -10.82
C PHE A 112 7.66 -12.87 -9.79
N SER A 113 6.95 -12.07 -9.04
CA SER A 113 6.02 -12.53 -8.00
C SER A 113 4.63 -12.86 -8.54
N LYS A 114 4.35 -12.68 -9.84
CA LYS A 114 3.04 -12.91 -10.50
C LYS A 114 1.91 -12.12 -9.84
N ARG A 115 2.15 -10.84 -9.59
CA ARG A 115 1.19 -9.93 -8.95
C ARG A 115 0.61 -8.98 -9.98
N ASP A 116 -0.66 -8.63 -9.77
CA ASP A 116 -1.33 -7.59 -10.55
C ASP A 116 -0.87 -6.21 -10.09
N PHE A 117 -0.55 -5.35 -11.05
CA PHE A 117 -0.13 -3.99 -10.77
C PHE A 117 -0.55 -3.03 -11.89
N LEU A 118 -0.60 -1.77 -11.55
CA LEU A 118 -0.73 -0.64 -12.46
C LEU A 118 0.26 0.44 -12.03
N ILE A 119 0.96 1.04 -12.98
CA ILE A 119 1.80 2.20 -12.72
C ILE A 119 1.45 3.32 -13.69
N VAL A 120 1.18 4.50 -13.14
CA VAL A 120 0.81 5.69 -13.90
C VAL A 120 1.66 6.88 -13.45
N HIS A 121 1.86 7.82 -14.36
CA HIS A 121 2.47 9.09 -14.01
C HIS A 121 1.39 10.13 -13.75
N GLN A 122 1.55 10.91 -12.66
CA GLN A 122 0.57 11.93 -12.27
C GLN A 122 0.34 12.99 -13.35
N LYS A 123 1.39 13.32 -14.11
CA LYS A 123 1.33 14.27 -15.24
C LYS A 123 1.02 13.59 -16.58
N ASP A 124 0.34 12.46 -16.57
CA ASP A 124 -0.10 11.82 -17.79
C ASP A 124 -1.30 12.58 -18.38
N PRO A 125 -1.25 13.01 -19.65
CA PRO A 125 -2.35 13.72 -20.28
C PRO A 125 -3.66 12.93 -20.31
N GLU A 126 -3.60 11.61 -20.47
CA GLU A 126 -4.80 10.75 -20.47
C GLU A 126 -5.50 10.77 -19.11
N ILE A 127 -4.74 10.86 -18.01
CA ILE A 127 -5.30 11.01 -16.66
C ILE A 127 -5.97 12.39 -16.52
N ALA A 128 -5.36 13.45 -17.04
CA ALA A 128 -5.93 14.79 -17.01
C ALA A 128 -7.26 14.84 -17.80
N GLU A 129 -7.29 14.32 -19.02
CA GLU A 129 -8.50 14.21 -19.85
C GLU A 129 -9.61 13.42 -19.14
N LEU A 130 -9.25 12.35 -18.43
CA LEU A 130 -10.21 11.56 -17.68
C LEU A 130 -10.87 12.39 -16.57
N PHE A 131 -10.08 13.12 -15.78
CA PHE A 131 -10.62 13.99 -14.72
C PHE A 131 -11.49 15.11 -15.30
N GLU A 132 -11.09 15.74 -16.40
CA GLU A 132 -11.86 16.78 -17.07
C GLU A 132 -13.20 16.23 -17.57
N SER A 133 -13.20 15.07 -18.21
CA SER A 133 -14.41 14.41 -18.72
C SER A 133 -15.43 14.08 -17.64
N MET A 134 -14.96 13.88 -16.41
CA MET A 134 -15.78 13.61 -15.22
C MET A 134 -16.24 14.88 -14.51
N GLY A 135 -15.85 16.06 -14.98
CA GLY A 135 -16.21 17.34 -14.40
C GLY A 135 -15.32 17.80 -13.24
N TYR A 136 -14.15 17.20 -13.07
CA TYR A 136 -13.18 17.54 -12.04
C TYR A 136 -11.99 18.36 -12.56
N ALA A 137 -12.27 19.33 -13.44
CA ALA A 137 -11.24 20.21 -14.02
C ALA A 137 -10.45 21.01 -12.96
N ASP A 138 -11.02 21.24 -11.78
CA ASP A 138 -10.36 21.97 -10.69
C ASP A 138 -9.06 21.32 -10.18
N ILE A 139 -8.82 20.06 -10.49
CA ILE A 139 -7.56 19.37 -10.12
C ILE A 139 -6.42 19.69 -11.10
N LEU A 140 -6.74 20.26 -12.25
CA LEU A 140 -5.75 20.60 -13.28
C LEU A 140 -5.01 21.89 -12.94
N GLY A 141 -3.75 21.97 -13.35
CA GLY A 141 -2.94 23.16 -13.31
C GLY A 141 -3.13 24.03 -14.54
N GLU A 142 -2.38 25.12 -14.60
CA GLU A 142 -2.39 26.03 -15.77
C GLU A 142 -1.84 25.36 -17.04
N ASP A 143 -1.06 24.31 -16.88
CA ASP A 143 -0.51 23.46 -17.94
C ASP A 143 -1.52 22.44 -18.50
N GLY A 144 -2.74 22.39 -17.96
CA GLY A 144 -3.77 21.42 -18.33
C GLY A 144 -3.52 19.99 -17.83
N LEU A 145 -2.49 19.80 -17.02
CA LEU A 145 -2.18 18.51 -16.40
C LEU A 145 -2.57 18.51 -14.91
N ILE A 146 -2.62 17.35 -14.30
CA ILE A 146 -2.90 17.23 -12.86
C ILE A 146 -1.84 18.04 -12.08
N ARG A 147 -2.28 18.84 -11.12
CA ARG A 147 -1.36 19.62 -10.26
C ARG A 147 -0.39 18.72 -9.51
N ASP A 148 0.77 19.31 -9.15
CA ASP A 148 1.73 18.64 -8.28
C ASP A 148 1.18 18.54 -6.85
N GLY A 149 1.24 17.35 -6.29
CA GLY A 149 0.83 17.13 -4.91
C GLY A 149 0.57 15.65 -4.62
N LYS A 150 0.80 15.26 -3.38
CA LYS A 150 0.51 13.92 -2.90
C LYS A 150 -0.99 13.64 -2.93
N SER A 151 -1.79 14.63 -2.55
CA SER A 151 -3.26 14.53 -2.54
C SER A 151 -3.82 14.25 -3.92
N GLU A 152 -3.29 14.91 -4.95
CA GLU A 152 -3.66 14.71 -6.34
C GLU A 152 -3.32 13.28 -6.79
N GLY A 153 -2.13 12.80 -6.42
CA GLY A 153 -1.77 11.40 -6.67
C GLY A 153 -2.70 10.40 -5.97
N MET A 154 -3.13 10.70 -4.75
CA MET A 154 -4.11 9.87 -4.04
C MET A 154 -5.48 9.88 -4.73
N LEU A 155 -5.92 11.04 -5.25
CA LEU A 155 -7.19 11.15 -6.01
C LEU A 155 -7.14 10.33 -7.29
N ILE A 156 -6.01 10.30 -7.99
CA ILE A 156 -5.80 9.40 -9.15
C ILE A 156 -5.98 7.94 -8.72
N GLY A 157 -5.35 7.54 -7.61
CA GLY A 157 -5.50 6.20 -7.05
C GLY A 157 -6.95 5.83 -6.73
N ILE A 158 -7.71 6.77 -6.14
CA ILE A 158 -9.15 6.58 -5.86
C ILE A 158 -9.93 6.37 -7.16
N LEU A 159 -9.73 7.24 -8.15
CA LEU A 159 -10.40 7.15 -9.43
C LEU A 159 -10.14 5.80 -10.12
N LEU A 160 -8.88 5.41 -10.22
CA LEU A 160 -8.49 4.13 -10.83
C LEU A 160 -9.08 2.94 -10.05
N THR A 161 -9.10 3.00 -8.72
CA THR A 161 -9.73 1.96 -7.88
C THR A 161 -11.21 1.81 -8.19
N GLN A 162 -11.92 2.94 -8.37
CA GLN A 162 -13.34 2.95 -8.72
C GLN A 162 -13.59 2.41 -10.12
N LEU A 163 -12.79 2.79 -11.10
CA LEU A 163 -12.88 2.29 -12.49
C LEU A 163 -12.64 0.77 -12.55
N LEU A 164 -11.74 0.25 -11.73
CA LEU A 164 -11.45 -1.17 -11.61
C LEU A 164 -12.46 -1.93 -10.75
N GLN A 165 -13.50 -1.24 -10.26
CA GLN A 165 -14.60 -1.81 -9.47
C GLN A 165 -14.13 -2.55 -8.20
N LYS A 166 -13.00 -2.12 -7.62
CA LYS A 166 -12.52 -2.68 -6.36
C LYS A 166 -13.27 -2.07 -5.19
N LYS A 167 -13.45 -2.84 -4.12
CA LYS A 167 -14.27 -2.43 -2.96
C LYS A 167 -13.48 -1.70 -1.88
N TYR A 168 -12.21 -2.02 -1.77
CA TYR A 168 -11.35 -1.51 -0.71
C TYR A 168 -10.14 -0.81 -1.29
N ILE A 169 -9.73 0.27 -0.64
CA ILE A 169 -8.53 1.02 -1.00
C ILE A 169 -7.70 1.26 0.26
N GLY A 170 -6.40 1.03 0.15
CA GLY A 170 -5.41 1.41 1.14
C GLY A 170 -4.36 2.33 0.51
N PHE A 171 -3.71 3.13 1.33
CA PHE A 171 -2.62 4.01 0.91
C PHE A 171 -1.38 3.71 1.74
N ILE A 172 -0.25 3.59 1.08
CA ILE A 172 1.05 3.38 1.73
C ILE A 172 2.05 4.35 1.12
N ASP A 173 2.76 5.09 1.95
CA ASP A 173 3.84 5.96 1.50
C ASP A 173 5.02 5.15 0.98
N SER A 174 5.61 5.57 -0.13
CA SER A 174 6.72 4.87 -0.79
C SER A 174 8.03 4.89 0.01
N ASP A 175 8.13 5.73 1.04
CA ASP A 175 9.27 5.83 1.96
C ASP A 175 9.06 5.05 3.28
N ASN A 176 7.89 4.47 3.47
CA ASN A 176 7.61 3.65 4.64
C ASN A 176 8.34 2.31 4.53
N TYR A 177 9.46 2.21 5.22
CA TYR A 177 10.17 0.94 5.36
C TYR A 177 9.56 0.12 6.49
N PHE A 178 8.67 -0.77 6.13
CA PHE A 178 8.19 -1.81 7.04
C PHE A 178 8.82 -3.15 6.69
N PRO A 179 9.37 -3.89 7.64
CA PRO A 179 9.69 -5.30 7.42
C PRO A 179 8.42 -6.04 6.97
N GLY A 180 8.53 -6.93 5.99
CA GLY A 180 7.38 -7.65 5.41
C GLY A 180 6.46 -8.33 6.42
N SER A 181 6.97 -8.68 7.60
CA SER A 181 6.21 -9.25 8.72
C SER A 181 5.14 -8.33 9.35
N ILE A 182 5.02 -7.08 8.92
CA ILE A 182 3.98 -6.15 9.45
C ILE A 182 2.71 -6.21 8.60
N TYR A 183 2.79 -6.76 7.40
CA TYR A 183 1.64 -6.89 6.51
C TYR A 183 0.92 -8.26 6.63
N GLU A 184 1.55 -9.23 7.27
CA GLU A 184 0.93 -10.50 7.65
C GLU A 184 0.28 -10.35 9.05
#